data_6edf309b5ae51d147b0a03bac7897c8a
#
_entry.id   6edf309b5ae51d147b0a03bac7897c8a
#
_cell.length_a   1.000
_cell.length_b   1.000
_cell.length_c   1.000
_cell.angle_alpha   90.00
_cell.angle_beta   90.00
_cell.angle_gamma   90.00
#
_symmetry.space_group_name_H-M   'P 1'
#
loop_
_entity.id
_entity.type
_entity.pdbx_description
1 polymer ?
#
loop_
_entity_poly.entity_id
_entity_poly.type
_entity_poly.pdbx_seq_one_letter_code
_entity_poly.pdbx_strand_id
1 'polypeptide(L)' 'MFTTTGKKSWPEVVGQSGEDAAAKIERENHNVLAIVILEGSPTTRDLRCDMIWVWVNRNGIVTKAPKVG' A
#
# COMPACT_ATOMS: atom_id res chain seq x y z
N MET A 1 -15.36 6.80 16.61
CA MET A 1 -14.82 7.18 16.81
C MET A 1 -13.53 6.95 16.91
N PHE A 2 -13.01 6.01 16.74
CA PHE A 2 -11.77 5.86 16.91
C PHE A 2 -10.99 5.95 15.76
N THR A 3 -9.97 6.65 15.78
CA THR A 3 -9.10 6.79 14.71
C THR A 3 -8.35 5.56 14.55
N THR A 4 -8.13 5.20 13.36
CA THR A 4 -7.32 4.08 13.09
C THR A 4 -5.92 4.50 12.80
N THR A 5 -5.44 5.49 13.50
CA THR A 5 -4.06 5.83 13.36
C THR A 5 -3.26 4.64 13.75
N GLY A 6 -2.35 4.26 12.96
CA GLY A 6 -1.56 3.09 13.26
C GLY A 6 -1.97 1.84 12.57
N LYS A 7 -2.92 1.90 11.67
CA LYS A 7 -3.22 0.75 10.85
C LYS A 7 -1.97 0.41 10.05
N LYS A 8 -1.58 -0.86 10.06
CA LYS A 8 -0.31 -1.26 9.46
C LYS A 8 -0.45 -2.21 8.29
N SER A 9 -1.63 -2.69 8.00
CA SER A 9 -1.83 -3.54 6.83
C SER A 9 -3.23 -3.34 6.27
N TRP A 10 -3.36 -3.61 4.98
CA TRP A 10 -4.61 -3.38 4.27
C TRP A 10 -4.97 -4.57 3.38
N PRO A 11 -5.31 -5.72 3.97
CA PRO A 11 -5.67 -6.89 3.16
C PRO A 11 -6.94 -6.67 2.36
N GLU A 12 -7.76 -5.74 2.77
CA GLU A 12 -9.04 -5.49 2.09
C GLU A 12 -8.86 -4.86 0.72
N VAL A 13 -7.69 -4.32 0.39
CA VAL A 13 -7.48 -3.70 -0.92
C VAL A 13 -6.99 -4.69 -1.97
N VAL A 14 -6.70 -5.92 -1.58
CA VAL A 14 -6.31 -6.95 -2.55
C VAL A 14 -7.48 -7.15 -3.51
N GLY A 15 -7.19 -7.10 -4.81
CA GLY A 15 -8.23 -7.20 -5.83
C GLY A 15 -8.74 -5.85 -6.32
N GLN A 16 -8.33 -4.75 -5.68
CA GLN A 16 -8.70 -3.42 -6.13
C GLN A 16 -7.58 -2.83 -6.98
N SER A 17 -7.88 -1.73 -7.67
CA SER A 17 -6.83 -1.08 -8.44
C SER A 17 -5.78 -0.48 -7.50
N GLY A 18 -4.54 -0.44 -7.97
CA GLY A 18 -3.47 0.11 -7.15
C GLY A 18 -3.71 1.56 -6.78
N GLU A 19 -4.28 2.34 -7.70
CA GLU A 19 -4.55 3.75 -7.42
C GLU A 19 -5.57 3.90 -6.31
N ASP A 20 -6.64 3.10 -6.34
CA ASP A 20 -7.67 3.15 -5.31
C ASP A 20 -7.10 2.67 -3.98
N ALA A 21 -6.28 1.63 -4.03
CA ALA A 21 -5.65 1.12 -2.81
C ALA A 21 -4.73 2.16 -2.19
N ALA A 22 -3.91 2.82 -3.00
CA ALA A 22 -3.00 3.83 -2.48
C ALA A 22 -3.76 5.00 -1.86
N ALA A 23 -4.83 5.44 -2.51
CA ALA A 23 -5.64 6.54 -1.99
C ALA A 23 -6.26 6.16 -0.64
N LYS A 24 -6.76 4.92 -0.54
CA LYS A 24 -7.36 4.46 0.70
C LYS A 24 -6.33 4.39 1.82
N ILE A 25 -5.15 3.87 1.52
CA ILE A 25 -4.09 3.74 2.50
C ILE A 25 -3.69 5.12 3.04
N GLU A 26 -3.47 6.07 2.15
CA GLU A 26 -3.06 7.40 2.57
C GLU A 26 -4.17 8.13 3.31
N ARG A 27 -5.42 7.81 2.99
CA ARG A 27 -6.54 8.40 3.70
C ARG A 27 -6.64 7.86 5.12
N GLU A 28 -6.36 6.58 5.31
CA GLU A 28 -6.47 5.95 6.61
C GLU A 28 -5.24 6.15 7.47
N ASN A 29 -4.10 6.42 6.85
CA ASN A 29 -2.89 6.71 7.60
C ASN A 29 -2.14 7.83 6.90
N HIS A 30 -2.30 9.04 7.38
CA HIS A 30 -1.71 10.21 6.74
C HIS A 30 -0.19 10.29 6.92
N ASN A 31 0.36 9.42 7.74
CA ASN A 31 1.80 9.44 7.98
C ASN A 31 2.59 8.53 7.05
N VAL A 32 1.91 7.87 6.11
CA VAL A 32 2.58 6.97 5.19
C VAL A 32 2.40 7.42 3.76
N LEU A 33 3.33 6.99 2.91
CA LEU A 33 3.28 7.25 1.49
C LEU A 33 3.08 5.91 0.78
N ALA A 34 2.00 5.78 0.03
CA ALA A 34 1.71 4.54 -0.67
C ALA A 34 2.24 4.64 -2.10
N ILE A 35 3.07 3.69 -2.48
CA ILE A 35 3.70 3.68 -3.80
C ILE A 35 3.24 2.44 -4.55
N VAL A 36 2.59 2.66 -5.69
CA VAL A 36 2.13 1.57 -6.54
C VAL A 36 3.30 1.07 -7.37
N ILE A 37 3.54 -0.24 -7.32
CA ILE A 37 4.67 -0.82 -8.03
C ILE A 37 4.25 -2.14 -8.65
N LEU A 38 4.75 -2.40 -9.85
CA LEU A 38 4.44 -3.63 -10.55
C LEU A 38 5.12 -4.80 -9.86
N GLU A 39 4.36 -5.88 -9.69
CA GLU A 39 4.86 -7.07 -9.07
C GLU A 39 6.08 -7.60 -9.83
N GLY A 40 7.10 -8.00 -9.11
CA GLY A 40 8.33 -8.45 -9.71
C GLY A 40 9.36 -7.38 -9.97
N SER A 41 9.00 -6.12 -9.79
CA SER A 41 9.96 -5.04 -10.00
C SER A 41 10.96 -4.99 -8.85
N PRO A 42 12.20 -4.61 -9.13
CA PRO A 42 13.17 -4.45 -8.06
C PRO A 42 12.79 -3.25 -7.20
N THR A 43 12.92 -3.40 -5.90
CA THR A 43 12.66 -2.30 -4.99
C THR A 43 13.98 -1.87 -4.37
N THR A 44 14.04 -0.61 -3.98
CA THR A 44 15.21 -0.14 -3.27
C THR A 44 15.15 -0.66 -1.84
N ARG A 45 16.31 -0.74 -1.24
CA ARG A 45 16.35 -1.22 0.13
C ARG A 45 16.16 -0.14 1.15
N ASP A 46 15.77 1.04 0.71
CA ASP A 46 15.51 2.11 1.64
C ASP A 46 14.20 1.81 2.33
N LEU A 47 14.28 1.06 3.40
CA LEU A 47 13.10 0.71 4.15
C LEU A 47 12.78 1.88 5.05
N ARG A 48 11.89 2.71 4.59
CA ARG A 48 11.42 3.83 5.39
C ARG A 48 10.13 3.39 6.06
N CYS A 49 10.01 3.67 7.32
CA CYS A 49 8.83 3.28 8.07
C CYS A 49 7.57 3.97 7.58
N ASP A 50 7.73 5.03 6.79
CA ASP A 50 6.61 5.78 6.28
C ASP A 50 6.24 5.41 4.84
N MET A 51 6.82 4.35 4.29
CA MET A 51 6.53 3.93 2.93
C MET A 51 5.80 2.60 2.91
N ILE A 52 4.84 2.49 2.02
CA ILE A 52 4.09 1.25 1.81
C ILE A 52 4.13 0.93 0.33
N TRP A 53 4.57 -0.29 0.02
CA TRP A 53 4.58 -0.75 -1.37
C TRP A 53 3.25 -1.40 -1.67
N VAL A 54 2.59 -0.93 -2.73
CA VAL A 54 1.33 -1.47 -3.20
C VAL A 54 1.63 -2.27 -4.47
N TRP A 55 1.75 -3.58 -4.32
CA TRP A 55 2.13 -4.46 -5.41
C TRP A 55 0.93 -4.76 -6.29
N VAL A 56 1.08 -4.52 -7.58
CA VAL A 56 0.00 -4.75 -8.55
C VAL A 56 0.49 -5.65 -9.66
N ASN A 57 -0.45 -6.32 -10.32
CA ASN A 57 -0.14 -7.13 -11.49
C ASN A 57 -0.19 -6.25 -12.74
N ARG A 58 -0.09 -6.88 -13.92
CA ARG A 58 -0.09 -6.15 -15.19
C ARG A 58 -1.36 -5.36 -15.42
N ASN A 59 -2.45 -5.77 -14.80
CA ASN A 59 -3.72 -5.08 -14.94
C ASN A 59 -3.86 -3.94 -13.93
N GLY A 60 -2.85 -3.72 -13.11
CA GLY A 60 -2.92 -2.68 -12.10
C GLY A 60 -3.71 -3.05 -10.87
N ILE A 61 -3.92 -4.34 -10.64
CA ILE A 61 -4.72 -4.84 -9.53
C ILE A 61 -3.81 -5.32 -8.41
N VAL A 62 -4.13 -4.94 -7.20
CA VAL A 62 -3.34 -5.29 -6.03
C VAL A 62 -3.37 -6.79 -5.80
N THR A 63 -2.21 -7.42 -5.70
CA THR A 63 -2.10 -8.86 -5.53
C THR A 63 -1.64 -9.28 -4.16
N LYS A 64 -1.07 -8.37 -3.39
CA LYS A 64 -0.62 -8.67 -2.04
C LYS A 64 -1.12 -7.60 -1.10
N ALA A 65 -1.42 -8.00 0.13
CA ALA A 65 -1.88 -7.04 1.13
C ALA A 65 -0.75 -6.04 1.42
N PRO A 66 -0.97 -4.76 1.18
CA PRO A 66 0.03 -3.75 1.53
C PRO A 66 0.21 -3.68 3.04
N LYS A 67 1.43 -3.47 3.47
CA LYS A 67 1.70 -3.34 4.89
C LYS A 67 2.89 -2.44 5.11
N VAL A 68 2.96 -1.87 6.29
CA VAL A 68 4.06 -0.98 6.67
C VAL A 68 5.31 -1.82 6.89
N GLY A 69 6.39 -1.38 6.35
CA GLY A 69 7.68 -2.02 6.55
C GLY A 69 8.08 -3.01 5.49
#